data_6eb2068b84ada9a954344bcdcd966c10
#
_entry.id   6eb2068b84ada9a954344bcdcd966c10
#
_cell.length_a   1.000
_cell.length_b   1.000
_cell.length_c   1.000
_cell.angle_alpha   90.00
_cell.angle_beta   90.00
_cell.angle_gamma   90.00
#
_symmetry.space_group_name_H-M   'P 1'
#
loop_
_entity.id
_entity.type
_entity.pdbx_description
1 polymer ?
#
loop_
_entity_poly.entity_id
_entity_poly.type
_entity_poly.pdbx_seq_one_letter_code
_entity_poly.pdbx_strand_id
1 'polypeptide(L)'
;MVKKRLRTFLIAILVCCLVGTFYYTQKPVVLTIGVFAGSNWNVPSPDSGKIIDNAIKRFEKTHPNVQVKYVSGILKDDYSAWLSKEALDGKLPDVFMVLSDDLSTYAKVGMLESLDTYMQTDPDFNQSRYFSTTLNAGNIYDQQYALPYESSPTLMFVNKTLLEENGIEIPN
;
A
#
# COMPACT_ATOMS: atom_id res chain seq x y z
N MET A 1 -35.90 -9.92 -50.15
CA MET A 1 -34.48 -10.23 -49.92
C MET A 1 -33.75 -9.17 -49.05
N VAL A 2 -33.93 -7.87 -49.27
CA VAL A 2 -33.24 -6.78 -48.59
C VAL A 2 -33.49 -6.77 -47.07
N LYS A 3 -34.73 -6.93 -46.60
CA LYS A 3 -35.09 -6.96 -45.16
C LYS A 3 -34.40 -8.09 -44.38
N LYS A 4 -34.16 -9.26 -45.00
CA LYS A 4 -33.50 -10.41 -44.36
C LYS A 4 -32.00 -10.13 -44.19
N ARG A 5 -31.36 -9.54 -45.21
CA ARG A 5 -29.94 -9.14 -45.15
C ARG A 5 -29.70 -8.03 -44.11
N LEU A 6 -30.63 -7.05 -44.03
CA LEU A 6 -30.53 -5.98 -43.02
C LEU A 6 -30.64 -6.53 -41.56
N ARG A 7 -31.56 -7.47 -41.31
CA ARG A 7 -31.69 -8.13 -40.03
C ARG A 7 -30.40 -8.90 -39.62
N THR A 8 -29.83 -9.64 -40.59
CA THR A 8 -28.56 -10.38 -40.33
C THR A 8 -27.42 -9.42 -40.02
N PHE A 9 -27.35 -8.29 -40.71
CA PHE A 9 -26.32 -7.27 -40.47
C PHE A 9 -26.45 -6.61 -39.07
N LEU A 10 -27.69 -6.27 -38.69
CA LEU A 10 -27.96 -5.70 -37.35
C LEU A 10 -27.64 -6.69 -36.21
N ILE A 11 -27.94 -7.99 -36.38
CA ILE A 11 -27.60 -9.04 -35.43
C ILE A 11 -26.07 -9.17 -35.31
N ALA A 12 -25.35 -9.13 -36.43
CA ALA A 12 -23.88 -9.20 -36.42
C ALA A 12 -23.26 -8.01 -35.68
N ILE A 13 -23.76 -6.80 -35.87
CA ILE A 13 -23.31 -5.60 -35.13
C ILE A 13 -23.59 -5.78 -33.63
N LEU A 14 -24.78 -6.23 -33.25
CA LEU A 14 -25.16 -6.45 -31.86
C LEU A 14 -24.23 -7.47 -31.19
N VAL A 15 -23.93 -8.59 -31.88
CA VAL A 15 -23.00 -9.60 -31.37
C VAL A 15 -21.58 -9.03 -31.25
N CYS A 16 -21.10 -8.26 -32.23
CA CYS A 16 -19.80 -7.61 -32.13
C CYS A 16 -19.71 -6.62 -30.95
N CYS A 17 -20.78 -5.84 -30.73
CA CYS A 17 -20.84 -4.95 -29.57
C CYS A 17 -20.83 -5.71 -28.24
N LEU A 18 -21.61 -6.79 -28.13
CA LEU A 18 -21.64 -7.64 -26.94
C LEU A 18 -20.30 -8.32 -26.68
N VAL A 19 -19.65 -8.84 -27.69
CA VAL A 19 -18.31 -9.42 -27.59
C VAL A 19 -17.27 -8.36 -27.23
N GLY A 20 -17.36 -7.18 -27.83
CA GLY A 20 -16.48 -6.06 -27.55
C GLY A 20 -16.62 -5.56 -26.10
N THR A 21 -17.85 -5.40 -25.60
CA THR A 21 -18.10 -5.02 -24.19
C THR A 21 -17.63 -6.12 -23.23
N PHE A 22 -17.91 -7.39 -23.52
CA PHE A 22 -17.44 -8.51 -22.72
C PHE A 22 -15.91 -8.57 -22.65
N TYR A 23 -15.22 -8.35 -23.78
CA TYR A 23 -13.76 -8.34 -23.82
C TYR A 23 -13.17 -7.13 -23.07
N TYR A 24 -13.83 -5.99 -23.14
CA TYR A 24 -13.39 -4.78 -22.43
C TYR A 24 -13.53 -4.93 -20.90
N THR A 25 -14.61 -5.57 -20.44
CA THR A 25 -14.84 -5.85 -19.00
C THR A 25 -13.92 -6.92 -18.43
N GLN A 26 -13.24 -7.71 -19.28
CA GLN A 26 -12.30 -8.76 -18.85
C GLN A 26 -10.86 -8.24 -18.67
N LYS A 27 -10.56 -7.00 -19.04
CA LYS A 27 -9.21 -6.45 -18.81
C LYS A 27 -9.03 -6.20 -17.31
N PRO A 28 -8.01 -6.79 -16.68
CA PRO A 28 -7.77 -6.54 -15.28
C PRO A 28 -7.41 -5.07 -15.05
N VAL A 29 -7.89 -4.51 -13.96
CA VAL A 29 -7.41 -3.24 -13.44
C VAL A 29 -5.99 -3.47 -12.92
N VAL A 30 -5.05 -2.68 -13.36
CA VAL A 30 -3.66 -2.76 -12.88
C VAL A 30 -3.50 -1.73 -11.76
N LEU A 31 -3.19 -2.20 -10.55
CA LEU A 31 -2.78 -1.37 -9.43
C LEU A 31 -1.25 -1.41 -9.30
N THR A 32 -0.66 -0.27 -9.08
CA THR A 32 0.78 -0.12 -8.88
C THR A 32 1.11 0.18 -7.44
N ILE A 33 2.11 -0.53 -6.89
CA ILE A 33 2.60 -0.29 -5.53
C ILE A 33 4.07 0.14 -5.60
N GLY A 34 4.40 1.26 -4.94
CA GLY A 34 5.76 1.72 -4.74
C GLY A 34 6.33 1.20 -3.42
N VAL A 35 7.44 0.47 -3.49
CA VAL A 35 8.15 -0.06 -2.32
C VAL A 35 9.65 0.20 -2.45
N PHE A 36 10.33 0.52 -1.35
CA PHE A 36 11.79 0.58 -1.37
C PHE A 36 12.40 -0.81 -1.13
N ALA A 37 13.60 -1.00 -1.65
CA ALA A 37 14.37 -2.21 -1.42
C ALA A 37 15.11 -2.15 -0.08
N GLY A 38 15.17 -3.28 0.62
CA GLY A 38 15.83 -3.39 1.90
C GLY A 38 14.87 -3.32 3.09
N SER A 39 15.43 -3.21 4.29
CA SER A 39 14.66 -3.07 5.53
C SER A 39 14.75 -1.64 6.05
N ASN A 40 13.76 -1.26 6.86
CA ASN A 40 13.75 0.03 7.57
C ASN A 40 14.98 0.22 8.51
N TRP A 41 15.70 -0.86 8.82
CA TRP A 41 16.76 -0.92 9.81
C TRP A 41 18.15 -1.07 9.22
N ASN A 42 18.32 -0.93 7.90
CA ASN A 42 19.57 -1.20 7.19
C ASN A 42 20.15 -2.61 7.45
N VAL A 43 19.29 -3.54 7.90
CA VAL A 43 19.63 -4.93 8.07
C VAL A 43 19.04 -5.70 6.91
N PRO A 44 19.82 -6.51 6.18
CA PRO A 44 19.27 -7.35 5.14
C PRO A 44 18.21 -8.28 5.72
N SER A 45 16.95 -8.05 5.36
CA SER A 45 15.85 -8.96 5.69
C SER A 45 15.36 -9.63 4.42
N PRO A 46 15.71 -10.91 4.21
CA PRO A 46 15.23 -11.64 3.02
C PRO A 46 13.71 -11.85 3.03
N ASP A 47 13.05 -11.58 4.16
CA ASP A 47 11.62 -11.83 4.33
C ASP A 47 10.75 -10.57 4.17
N SER A 48 11.33 -9.37 4.13
CA SER A 48 10.56 -8.13 3.96
C SER A 48 9.74 -8.11 2.66
N GLY A 49 10.30 -8.59 1.56
CA GLY A 49 9.57 -8.74 0.29
C GLY A 49 8.46 -9.79 0.34
N LYS A 50 8.64 -10.86 1.11
CA LYS A 50 7.64 -11.94 1.22
C LYS A 50 6.33 -11.49 1.86
N ILE A 51 6.36 -10.52 2.77
CA ILE A 51 5.15 -9.97 3.40
C ILE A 51 4.29 -9.31 2.34
N ILE A 52 4.89 -8.47 1.51
CA ILE A 52 4.21 -7.76 0.42
C ILE A 52 3.73 -8.75 -0.64
N ASP A 53 4.59 -9.67 -1.09
CA ASP A 53 4.22 -10.70 -2.05
C ASP A 53 3.03 -11.54 -1.59
N ASN A 54 3.01 -11.93 -0.31
CA ASN A 54 1.91 -12.68 0.27
C ASN A 54 0.63 -11.84 0.41
N ALA A 55 0.75 -10.54 0.70
CA ALA A 55 -0.38 -9.63 0.73
C ALA A 55 -0.99 -9.46 -0.67
N ILE A 56 -0.17 -9.25 -1.68
CA ILE A 56 -0.57 -9.15 -3.08
C ILE A 56 -1.29 -10.42 -3.53
N LYS A 57 -0.71 -11.60 -3.30
CA LYS A 57 -1.33 -12.89 -3.67
C LYS A 57 -2.69 -13.10 -3.01
N ARG A 58 -2.85 -12.69 -1.74
CA ARG A 58 -4.14 -12.78 -1.06
C ARG A 58 -5.16 -11.81 -1.64
N PHE A 59 -4.73 -10.59 -1.94
CA PHE A 59 -5.58 -9.56 -2.52
C PHE A 59 -6.07 -9.98 -3.92
N GLU A 60 -5.18 -10.38 -4.82
CA GLU A 60 -5.54 -10.83 -6.17
C GLU A 60 -6.46 -12.08 -6.16
N LYS A 61 -6.30 -12.96 -5.17
CA LYS A 61 -7.19 -14.12 -5.02
C LYS A 61 -8.63 -13.71 -4.70
N THR A 62 -8.83 -12.65 -3.94
CA THR A 62 -10.17 -12.13 -3.60
C THR A 62 -10.68 -11.12 -4.63
N HIS A 63 -9.78 -10.58 -5.47
CA HIS A 63 -10.09 -9.60 -6.50
C HIS A 63 -9.55 -10.05 -7.87
N PRO A 64 -10.15 -11.07 -8.51
CA PRO A 64 -9.59 -11.70 -9.72
C PRO A 64 -9.50 -10.76 -10.92
N ASN A 65 -10.21 -9.63 -10.91
CA ASN A 65 -10.17 -8.61 -11.95
C ASN A 65 -9.09 -7.54 -11.71
N VAL A 66 -8.29 -7.67 -10.64
CA VAL A 66 -7.21 -6.74 -10.31
C VAL A 66 -5.88 -7.45 -10.42
N GLN A 67 -4.93 -6.84 -11.06
CA GLN A 67 -3.53 -7.25 -11.09
C GLN A 67 -2.70 -6.21 -10.35
N VAL A 68 -1.90 -6.64 -9.38
CA VAL A 68 -1.02 -5.75 -8.63
C VAL A 68 0.40 -5.85 -9.20
N LYS A 69 0.98 -4.70 -9.54
CA LYS A 69 2.38 -4.58 -9.94
C LYS A 69 3.09 -3.69 -8.96
N TYR A 70 4.27 -4.07 -8.52
CA TYR A 70 5.05 -3.16 -7.71
C TYR A 70 6.37 -2.78 -8.38
N VAL A 71 6.74 -1.52 -8.17
CA VAL A 71 8.04 -0.99 -8.54
C VAL A 71 8.95 -1.22 -7.34
N SER A 72 10.03 -1.95 -7.55
CA SER A 72 11.00 -2.30 -6.51
C SER A 72 12.43 -2.04 -6.99
N GLY A 73 13.39 -2.19 -6.06
CA GLY A 73 14.82 -2.02 -6.39
C GLY A 73 15.35 -0.61 -6.12
N ILE A 74 14.51 0.31 -5.69
CA ILE A 74 14.94 1.65 -5.27
C ILE A 74 15.41 1.56 -3.82
N LEU A 75 16.65 1.98 -3.56
CA LEU A 75 17.19 1.99 -2.20
C LEU A 75 16.40 2.97 -1.31
N LYS A 76 16.34 2.70 -0.01
CA LYS A 76 15.62 3.55 0.93
C LYS A 76 16.11 5.00 0.89
N ASP A 77 17.42 5.21 0.78
CA ASP A 77 18.02 6.54 0.78
C ASP A 77 17.64 7.35 -0.48
N ASP A 78 17.34 6.69 -1.60
CA ASP A 78 16.94 7.32 -2.85
C ASP A 78 15.41 7.40 -3.01
N TYR A 79 14.66 6.78 -2.09
CA TYR A 79 13.23 6.54 -2.28
C TYR A 79 12.40 7.82 -2.25
N SER A 80 12.69 8.76 -1.33
CA SER A 80 12.01 10.06 -1.26
C SER A 80 12.23 10.89 -2.52
N ALA A 81 13.46 10.88 -3.05
CA ALA A 81 13.79 11.58 -4.29
C ALA A 81 13.06 10.96 -5.49
N TRP A 82 13.00 9.63 -5.54
CA TRP A 82 12.27 8.91 -6.57
C TRP A 82 10.77 9.22 -6.52
N LEU A 83 10.10 9.12 -5.34
CA LEU A 83 8.68 9.46 -5.20
C LEU A 83 8.38 10.89 -5.62
N SER A 84 9.23 11.84 -5.21
CA SER A 84 9.07 13.25 -5.58
C SER A 84 9.15 13.43 -7.10
N LYS A 85 10.06 12.73 -7.77
CA LYS A 85 10.17 12.74 -9.23
C LYS A 85 8.93 12.13 -9.88
N GLU A 86 8.46 10.98 -9.42
CA GLU A 86 7.26 10.34 -9.96
C GLU A 86 6.01 11.23 -9.78
N ALA A 87 5.94 11.97 -8.66
CA ALA A 87 4.87 12.95 -8.43
C ALA A 87 4.89 14.08 -9.46
N LEU A 88 6.08 14.66 -9.72
CA LEU A 88 6.24 15.72 -10.72
C LEU A 88 5.94 15.26 -12.14
N ASP A 89 6.25 14.00 -12.44
CA ASP A 89 5.99 13.37 -13.74
C ASP A 89 4.53 12.89 -13.89
N GLY A 90 3.69 12.98 -12.84
CA GLY A 90 2.32 12.45 -12.83
C GLY A 90 2.25 10.93 -12.92
N LYS A 91 3.24 10.23 -12.36
CA LYS A 91 3.40 8.77 -12.44
C LYS A 91 3.49 8.11 -11.07
N LEU A 92 2.98 8.77 -10.03
CA LEU A 92 2.93 8.17 -8.70
C LEU A 92 2.28 6.78 -8.77
N PRO A 93 2.81 5.78 -8.04
CA PRO A 93 2.08 4.54 -7.81
C PRO A 93 0.74 4.80 -7.13
N ASP A 94 -0.25 3.92 -7.37
CA ASP A 94 -1.58 4.03 -6.75
C ASP A 94 -1.51 3.88 -5.22
N VAL A 95 -0.62 3.03 -4.74
CA VAL A 95 -0.30 2.86 -3.31
C VAL A 95 1.22 2.85 -3.16
N PHE A 96 1.74 3.48 -2.14
CA PHE A 96 3.18 3.50 -1.92
C PHE A 96 3.55 3.60 -0.45
N MET A 97 4.74 3.12 -0.12
CA MET A 97 5.31 3.31 1.20
C MET A 97 5.69 4.78 1.38
N VAL A 98 5.48 5.29 2.59
CA VAL A 98 5.89 6.65 2.97
C VAL A 98 6.88 6.55 4.11
N LEU A 99 8.01 7.23 3.99
CA LEU A 99 8.94 7.38 5.08
C LEU A 99 8.39 8.39 6.09
N SER A 100 8.63 8.16 7.38
CA SER A 100 8.08 8.97 8.47
C SER A 100 8.40 10.47 8.31
N ASP A 101 9.60 10.78 7.83
CA ASP A 101 10.07 12.15 7.66
C ASP A 101 9.35 12.89 6.51
N ASP A 102 8.82 12.16 5.53
CA ASP A 102 8.16 12.71 4.36
C ASP A 102 6.65 12.86 4.52
N LEU A 103 6.04 12.09 5.44
CA LEU A 103 4.60 11.96 5.58
C LEU A 103 3.89 13.32 5.69
N SER A 104 4.37 14.19 6.60
CA SER A 104 3.77 15.51 6.79
C SER A 104 3.89 16.41 5.56
N THR A 105 5.00 16.29 4.83
CA THR A 105 5.21 17.06 3.60
C THR A 105 4.26 16.59 2.51
N TYR A 106 4.17 15.27 2.29
CA TYR A 106 3.32 14.70 1.24
C TYR A 106 1.83 14.94 1.50
N ALA A 107 1.39 14.87 2.77
CA ALA A 107 0.03 15.24 3.14
C ALA A 107 -0.27 16.71 2.84
N LYS A 108 0.64 17.63 3.19
CA LYS A 108 0.47 19.09 2.97
C LYS A 108 0.37 19.46 1.50
N VAL A 109 1.17 18.83 0.63
CA VAL A 109 1.17 19.14 -0.80
C VAL A 109 0.10 18.38 -1.59
N GLY A 110 -0.74 17.58 -0.90
CA GLY A 110 -1.84 16.84 -1.53
C GLY A 110 -1.38 15.62 -2.34
N MET A 111 -0.22 15.05 -2.04
CA MET A 111 0.22 13.78 -2.64
C MET A 111 -0.48 12.56 -2.05
N LEU A 112 -1.07 12.71 -0.86
CA LEU A 112 -1.75 11.63 -0.13
C LEU A 112 -3.23 11.92 -0.02
N GLU A 113 -4.04 10.88 -0.21
CA GLU A 113 -5.47 10.90 0.06
C GLU A 113 -5.74 10.56 1.52
N SER A 114 -6.72 11.21 2.15
CA SER A 114 -7.17 10.83 3.49
C SER A 114 -7.81 9.46 3.48
N LEU A 115 -7.41 8.61 4.41
CA LEU A 115 -7.92 7.25 4.56
C LEU A 115 -9.19 7.17 5.45
N ASP A 116 -9.60 8.28 6.08
CA ASP A 116 -10.69 8.27 7.08
C ASP A 116 -11.99 7.69 6.55
N THR A 117 -12.40 8.10 5.34
CA THR A 117 -13.63 7.59 4.72
C THR A 117 -13.51 6.10 4.42
N TYR A 118 -12.37 5.65 3.92
CA TYR A 118 -12.13 4.23 3.63
C TYR A 118 -12.14 3.40 4.90
N MET A 119 -11.47 3.85 5.96
CA MET A 119 -11.45 3.18 7.26
C MET A 119 -12.84 3.08 7.91
N GLN A 120 -13.71 4.06 7.69
CA GLN A 120 -15.07 4.07 8.22
C GLN A 120 -16.02 3.19 7.41
N THR A 121 -15.81 3.06 6.11
CA THR A 121 -16.73 2.33 5.22
C THR A 121 -16.32 0.89 4.95
N ASP A 122 -15.06 0.54 5.19
CA ASP A 122 -14.57 -0.84 5.02
C ASP A 122 -14.96 -1.69 6.24
N PRO A 123 -15.86 -2.69 6.08
CA PRO A 123 -16.28 -3.56 7.18
C PRO A 123 -15.16 -4.46 7.71
N ASP A 124 -14.11 -4.69 6.93
CA ASP A 124 -12.98 -5.53 7.29
C ASP A 124 -11.87 -4.74 8.02
N PHE A 125 -11.94 -3.41 8.00
CA PHE A 125 -11.00 -2.57 8.72
C PHE A 125 -11.26 -2.64 10.22
N ASN A 126 -10.23 -3.01 10.98
CA ASN A 126 -10.30 -3.07 12.43
C ASN A 126 -9.11 -2.33 13.07
N GLN A 127 -9.40 -1.13 13.59
CA GLN A 127 -8.42 -0.27 14.24
C GLN A 127 -7.74 -0.95 15.45
N SER A 128 -8.42 -1.86 16.16
CA SER A 128 -7.85 -2.55 17.32
C SER A 128 -6.71 -3.52 16.98
N ARG A 129 -6.48 -3.80 15.71
CA ARG A 129 -5.33 -4.60 15.24
C ARG A 129 -4.02 -3.81 15.20
N TYR A 130 -4.08 -2.50 15.39
CA TYR A 130 -2.92 -1.62 15.36
C TYR A 130 -2.57 -1.15 16.78
N PHE A 131 -1.29 -1.00 17.05
CA PHE A 131 -0.87 -0.24 18.23
C PHE A 131 -1.26 1.22 18.04
N SER A 132 -1.92 1.82 19.03
CA SER A 132 -2.45 3.18 18.93
C SER A 132 -1.36 4.21 18.61
N THR A 133 -0.18 4.07 19.20
CA THR A 133 0.98 4.96 18.94
C THR A 133 1.44 4.88 17.49
N THR A 134 1.49 3.68 16.91
CA THR A 134 1.91 3.50 15.51
C THR A 134 0.85 3.94 14.52
N LEU A 135 -0.41 3.72 14.83
CA LEU A 135 -1.51 4.22 14.01
C LEU A 135 -1.52 5.75 13.98
N ASN A 136 -1.40 6.37 15.16
CA ASN A 136 -1.37 7.83 15.30
C ASN A 136 -0.18 8.47 14.57
N ALA A 137 0.92 7.75 14.36
CA ALA A 137 2.03 8.26 13.56
C ALA A 137 1.64 8.52 12.09
N GLY A 138 0.60 7.86 11.59
CA GLY A 138 0.03 8.11 10.25
C GLY A 138 -0.98 9.24 10.19
N ASN A 139 -1.29 9.89 11.33
CA ASN A 139 -2.27 10.96 11.43
C ASN A 139 -1.56 12.33 11.30
N ILE A 140 -2.05 13.17 10.39
CA ILE A 140 -1.57 14.54 10.18
C ILE A 140 -2.79 15.47 10.15
N TYR A 141 -2.84 16.46 11.03
CA TYR A 141 -3.95 17.41 11.14
C TYR A 141 -5.32 16.74 11.33
N ASP A 142 -5.39 15.77 12.24
CA ASP A 142 -6.59 15.00 12.57
C ASP A 142 -7.14 14.16 11.41
N GLN A 143 -6.34 13.91 10.37
CA GLN A 143 -6.67 13.02 9.27
C GLN A 143 -5.65 11.90 9.14
N GLN A 144 -6.11 10.68 8.89
CA GLN A 144 -5.26 9.51 8.68
C GLN A 144 -4.79 9.43 7.23
N TYR A 145 -3.49 9.56 6.99
CA TYR A 145 -2.91 9.48 5.64
C TYR A 145 -2.09 8.22 5.38
N ALA A 146 -1.66 7.54 6.43
CA ALA A 146 -0.89 6.31 6.30
C ALA A 146 -1.29 5.28 7.35
N LEU A 147 -1.20 4.00 6.98
CA LEU A 147 -1.37 2.88 7.90
C LEU A 147 -0.01 2.23 8.15
N PRO A 148 0.34 1.92 9.41
CA PRO A 148 1.59 1.22 9.72
C PRO A 148 1.48 -0.24 9.27
N TYR A 149 2.45 -0.71 8.49
CA TYR A 149 2.54 -2.13 8.11
C TYR A 149 3.53 -2.90 8.99
N GLU A 150 4.38 -2.18 9.70
CA GLU A 150 5.43 -2.75 10.58
C GLU A 150 5.63 -1.83 11.79
N SER A 151 5.97 -2.40 12.93
CA SER A 151 6.31 -1.66 14.15
C SER A 151 7.50 -2.32 14.83
N SER A 152 8.50 -1.52 15.19
CA SER A 152 9.69 -1.99 15.87
C SER A 152 9.98 -1.13 17.09
N PRO A 153 9.71 -1.63 18.31
CA PRO A 153 9.98 -0.90 19.52
C PRO A 153 11.49 -0.90 19.82
N THR A 154 11.99 0.24 20.27
CA THR A 154 13.32 0.29 20.91
C THR A 154 13.17 -0.13 22.36
N LEU A 155 13.86 -1.21 22.73
CA LEU A 155 13.79 -1.76 24.07
C LEU A 155 15.16 -1.67 24.74
N MET A 156 15.14 -1.35 26.04
CA MET A 156 16.32 -1.42 26.89
C MET A 156 16.33 -2.78 27.60
N PHE A 157 17.41 -3.54 27.45
CA PHE A 157 17.63 -4.77 28.19
C PHE A 157 18.52 -4.48 29.35
N VAL A 158 18.13 -4.96 30.53
CA VAL A 158 18.84 -4.74 31.79
C VAL A 158 19.24 -6.08 32.38
N ASN A 159 20.52 -6.24 32.70
CA ASN A 159 20.99 -7.39 33.47
C ASN A 159 20.71 -7.14 34.95
N LYS A 160 19.60 -7.69 35.44
CA LYS A 160 19.16 -7.54 36.83
C LYS A 160 20.19 -8.02 37.83
N THR A 161 20.78 -9.19 37.59
CA THR A 161 21.76 -9.79 38.50
C THR A 161 22.97 -8.86 38.69
N LEU A 162 23.48 -8.32 37.57
CA LEU A 162 24.63 -7.42 37.62
C LEU A 162 24.31 -6.12 38.37
N LEU A 163 23.11 -5.58 38.23
CA LEU A 163 22.69 -4.37 38.91
C LEU A 163 22.50 -4.62 40.41
N GLU A 164 21.87 -5.71 40.81
CA GLU A 164 21.66 -6.11 42.20
C GLU A 164 23.00 -6.34 42.92
N GLU A 165 23.95 -7.05 42.29
CA GLU A 165 25.30 -7.27 42.81
C GLU A 165 26.07 -5.95 43.04
N ASN A 166 25.76 -4.90 42.31
CA ASN A 166 26.37 -3.57 42.41
C ASN A 166 25.53 -2.57 43.21
N GLY A 167 24.44 -3.02 43.85
CA GLY A 167 23.56 -2.16 44.67
C GLY A 167 22.80 -1.09 43.83
N ILE A 168 22.58 -1.31 42.53
CA ILE A 168 21.86 -0.40 41.65
C ILE A 168 20.40 -0.85 41.57
N GLU A 169 19.49 -0.01 42.05
CA GLU A 169 18.04 -0.25 41.89
C GLU A 169 17.56 0.12 40.52
N ILE A 170 16.73 -0.75 39.92
CA ILE A 170 16.07 -0.48 38.64
C ILE A 170 14.83 0.37 38.95
N PRO A 171 14.71 1.59 38.41
CA PRO A 171 13.51 2.39 38.58
C PRO A 171 12.29 1.68 37.94
N ASN A 172 11.18 1.68 38.64
CA ASN A 172 9.90 1.12 38.17
C ASN A 172 9.27 1.96 37.07
#